data_189385ca6fd92048c76a0ab7660e969e
#
_entry.id   189385ca6fd92048c76a0ab7660e969e
#
_cell.length_a   1.000
_cell.length_b   1.000
_cell.length_c   1.000
_cell.angle_alpha   90.00
_cell.angle_beta   90.00
_cell.angle_gamma   90.00
#
_symmetry.space_group_name_H-M   'P 1'
#
loop_
_entity.id
_entity.type
_entity.pdbx_description
1 polymer ?
#
loop_
_entity_poly.entity_id
_entity_poly.type
_entity_poly.pdbx_seq_one_letter_code
_entity_poly.pdbx_strand_id
1 'polypeptide(L)'
;MRIFISYSHQDKPTVDLITARLKQAGHEVWIDHLKLRPGDNISRKIHEGIGSAEAILVVVSANALRSKWMLQEFSSLALSELSKREPKIIPVLLDDSAVPSYLSNYLYLDLSRDLAGGLDKLVHSLEIVQRKEADTPRRSTEQRTDSLAGQVAALGGALKSGRLTLVCGAGVSVGAGIPVWNQLLLRLLESMIERLSKDHSLNPGNNAAEEFNNRHGASSLILGKYLKNNLGKDFGKEVRDALYSAKPTTCDLIDAIVDLSRPQRDGKPLDSIVTFNFDGLIEENLTTATILNRAIYTEAIKHDPNELPVYHVHGYLPRIGKIPDETDIVFSEDAYHSQFIDPFSWSNLIQLNKLTQNTCLFVGVSLTDPNLRRLLDVAWRKNPDKTLSHYILKKRPRFGTKDDVLDDLARLLEEQDANALGINVIWVDDYDEIPNLLRSVR
;
A
#
# COMPACT_ATOMS: atom_id res chain seq x y z
N MET A 1 23.27 3.68 -19.52
CA MET A 1 21.96 4.01 -18.89
C MET A 1 21.14 4.91 -19.80
N ARG A 2 19.82 4.79 -19.72
CA ARG A 2 18.87 5.72 -20.37
C ARG A 2 18.51 6.82 -19.38
N ILE A 3 18.83 8.06 -19.72
CA ILE A 3 18.69 9.20 -18.83
C ILE A 3 17.68 10.17 -19.43
N PHE A 4 16.66 10.54 -18.67
CA PHE A 4 15.75 11.60 -19.01
C PHE A 4 16.15 12.90 -18.32
N ILE A 5 16.15 14.03 -19.04
CA ILE A 5 16.49 15.34 -18.48
C ILE A 5 15.27 16.25 -18.55
N SER A 6 14.76 16.64 -17.37
CA SER A 6 13.71 17.64 -17.21
C SER A 6 14.32 19.00 -16.91
N TYR A 7 14.00 20.03 -17.69
CA TYR A 7 14.61 21.36 -17.57
C TYR A 7 13.72 22.48 -18.13
N SER A 8 14.00 23.73 -17.75
CA SER A 8 13.39 24.90 -18.37
C SER A 8 14.05 25.22 -19.71
N HIS A 9 13.26 25.55 -20.74
CA HIS A 9 13.76 25.88 -22.09
C HIS A 9 14.83 26.99 -22.08
N GLN A 10 14.79 27.87 -21.09
CA GLN A 10 15.78 28.95 -20.93
C GLN A 10 17.15 28.43 -20.50
N ASP A 11 17.23 27.23 -19.93
CA ASP A 11 18.46 26.59 -19.45
C ASP A 11 19.10 25.68 -20.52
N LYS A 12 18.54 25.67 -21.74
CA LYS A 12 18.98 24.83 -22.85
C LYS A 12 20.49 24.85 -23.11
N PRO A 13 21.19 26.01 -23.15
CA PRO A 13 22.63 26.03 -23.42
C PRO A 13 23.44 25.19 -22.42
N THR A 14 23.11 25.26 -21.15
CA THR A 14 23.77 24.45 -20.09
C THR A 14 23.37 22.99 -20.16
N VAL A 15 22.11 22.70 -20.46
CA VAL A 15 21.60 21.33 -20.62
C VAL A 15 22.22 20.63 -21.84
N ASP A 16 22.50 21.37 -22.92
CA ASP A 16 23.21 20.83 -24.08
C ASP A 16 24.64 20.37 -23.72
N LEU A 17 25.34 21.10 -22.83
CA LEU A 17 26.66 20.70 -22.31
C LEU A 17 26.56 19.43 -21.43
N ILE A 18 25.59 19.39 -20.52
CA ILE A 18 25.30 18.21 -19.70
C ILE A 18 25.04 17.00 -20.61
N THR A 19 24.19 17.17 -21.60
CA THR A 19 23.83 16.13 -22.56
C THR A 19 25.03 15.63 -23.36
N ALA A 20 25.86 16.53 -23.85
CA ALA A 20 27.06 16.17 -24.59
C ALA A 20 28.02 15.34 -23.73
N ARG A 21 28.23 15.73 -22.47
CA ARG A 21 29.11 15.02 -21.53
C ARG A 21 28.60 13.64 -21.17
N LEU A 22 27.27 13.50 -20.94
CA LEU A 22 26.64 12.22 -20.67
C LEU A 22 26.70 11.27 -21.87
N LYS A 23 26.45 11.77 -23.09
CA LYS A 23 26.59 10.98 -24.32
C LYS A 23 28.03 10.55 -24.56
N GLN A 24 29.01 11.40 -24.28
CA GLN A 24 30.43 11.06 -24.36
C GLN A 24 30.81 9.95 -23.37
N ALA A 25 30.15 9.88 -22.20
CA ALA A 25 30.28 8.82 -21.21
C ALA A 25 29.48 7.54 -21.55
N GLY A 26 28.88 7.46 -22.74
CA GLY A 26 28.17 6.26 -23.22
C GLY A 26 26.72 6.12 -22.72
N HIS A 27 26.10 7.19 -22.22
CA HIS A 27 24.70 7.17 -21.80
C HIS A 27 23.77 7.57 -22.96
N GLU A 28 22.59 6.97 -23.01
CA GLU A 28 21.52 7.36 -23.90
C GLU A 28 20.68 8.46 -23.23
N VAL A 29 20.74 9.68 -23.79
CA VAL A 29 20.08 10.83 -23.17
C VAL A 29 18.85 11.26 -23.96
N TRP A 30 17.73 11.34 -23.26
CA TRP A 30 16.47 11.88 -23.73
C TRP A 30 16.22 13.26 -23.15
N ILE A 31 15.89 14.20 -24.03
CA ILE A 31 15.58 15.60 -23.67
C ILE A 31 14.19 15.92 -24.19
N ASP A 32 13.41 16.62 -23.39
CA ASP A 32 12.00 16.94 -23.65
C ASP A 32 11.70 17.56 -25.03
N HIS A 33 12.65 18.25 -25.65
CA HIS A 33 12.39 19.03 -26.89
C HIS A 33 12.75 18.34 -28.21
N LEU A 34 13.38 17.17 -28.22
CA LEU A 34 14.03 16.70 -29.47
C LEU A 34 13.11 15.95 -30.44
N LYS A 35 11.84 15.67 -30.12
CA LYS A 35 10.94 14.91 -31.03
C LYS A 35 9.46 15.32 -31.02
N LEU A 36 9.12 16.51 -30.54
CA LEU A 36 7.73 16.97 -30.62
C LEU A 36 7.43 17.53 -32.02
N ARG A 37 6.42 16.96 -32.69
CA ARG A 37 5.85 17.49 -33.93
C ARG A 37 4.55 18.25 -33.62
N PRO A 38 4.17 19.28 -34.42
CA PRO A 38 2.85 19.91 -34.29
C PRO A 38 1.74 18.83 -34.32
N GLY A 39 0.93 18.77 -33.25
CA GLY A 39 -0.12 17.75 -33.08
C GLY A 39 0.20 16.59 -32.14
N ASP A 40 1.42 16.49 -31.65
CA ASP A 40 1.78 15.49 -30.64
C ASP A 40 1.18 15.83 -29.27
N ASN A 41 0.70 14.81 -28.55
CA ASN A 41 0.28 14.94 -27.15
C ASN A 41 1.53 14.94 -26.25
N ILE A 42 1.89 16.10 -25.72
CA ILE A 42 3.09 16.35 -24.91
C ILE A 42 3.12 15.41 -23.69
N SER A 43 2.00 15.31 -22.98
CA SER A 43 1.90 14.44 -21.78
C SER A 43 2.20 12.98 -22.09
N ARG A 44 1.75 12.45 -23.23
CA ARG A 44 2.01 11.06 -23.61
C ARG A 44 3.47 10.80 -23.93
N LYS A 45 4.16 11.71 -24.63
CA LYS A 45 5.59 11.54 -24.97
C LYS A 45 6.52 11.68 -23.77
N ILE A 46 6.17 12.53 -22.82
CA ILE A 46 6.86 12.63 -21.55
C ILE A 46 6.68 11.33 -20.76
N HIS A 47 5.47 10.77 -20.76
CA HIS A 47 5.19 9.45 -20.16
C HIS A 47 6.07 8.34 -20.76
N GLU A 48 6.22 8.30 -22.09
CA GLU A 48 7.08 7.34 -22.78
C GLU A 48 8.56 7.56 -22.43
N GLY A 49 9.02 8.81 -22.31
CA GLY A 49 10.39 9.16 -21.94
C GLY A 49 10.73 8.78 -20.48
N ILE A 50 9.88 9.15 -19.55
CA ILE A 50 10.03 8.82 -18.11
C ILE A 50 9.90 7.31 -17.91
N GLY A 51 8.91 6.67 -18.52
CA GLY A 51 8.65 5.23 -18.37
C GLY A 51 9.78 4.33 -18.89
N SER A 52 10.68 4.85 -19.72
CA SER A 52 11.87 4.11 -20.21
C SER A 52 13.18 4.51 -19.55
N ALA A 53 13.20 5.56 -18.72
CA ALA A 53 14.42 6.08 -18.11
C ALA A 53 14.89 5.24 -16.90
N GLU A 54 16.20 5.04 -16.78
CA GLU A 54 16.86 4.42 -15.63
C GLU A 54 17.30 5.49 -14.61
N ALA A 55 17.51 6.73 -15.11
CA ALA A 55 17.77 7.90 -14.26
C ALA A 55 17.03 9.12 -14.82
N ILE A 56 16.57 10.00 -13.92
CA ILE A 56 15.94 11.27 -14.25
C ILE A 56 16.78 12.40 -13.64
N LEU A 57 17.32 13.26 -14.48
CA LEU A 57 17.94 14.50 -14.05
C LEU A 57 16.88 15.60 -14.00
N VAL A 58 16.69 16.20 -12.85
CA VAL A 58 15.78 17.33 -12.65
C VAL A 58 16.62 18.60 -12.50
N VAL A 59 16.62 19.41 -13.53
CA VAL A 59 17.39 20.67 -13.53
C VAL A 59 16.64 21.71 -12.71
N VAL A 60 17.27 22.19 -11.64
CA VAL A 60 16.76 23.23 -10.73
C VAL A 60 17.48 24.53 -11.03
N SER A 61 16.74 25.57 -11.39
CA SER A 61 17.23 26.92 -11.67
C SER A 61 16.13 27.94 -11.39
N ALA A 62 16.48 29.22 -11.33
CA ALA A 62 15.50 30.29 -11.23
C ALA A 62 14.50 30.29 -12.39
N ASN A 63 14.92 29.87 -13.58
CA ASN A 63 14.05 29.72 -14.74
C ASN A 63 13.09 28.53 -14.59
N ALA A 64 13.59 27.40 -14.10
CA ALA A 64 12.82 26.21 -13.87
C ALA A 64 11.75 26.43 -12.78
N LEU A 65 12.10 27.10 -11.69
CA LEU A 65 11.18 27.42 -10.57
C LEU A 65 10.08 28.42 -10.95
N ARG A 66 10.27 29.27 -11.97
CA ARG A 66 9.23 30.17 -12.51
C ARG A 66 8.28 29.49 -13.47
N SER A 67 8.61 28.32 -13.95
CA SER A 67 7.80 27.57 -14.91
C SER A 67 6.59 26.91 -14.21
N LYS A 68 5.35 27.29 -14.59
CA LYS A 68 4.13 26.66 -14.08
C LYS A 68 4.09 25.14 -14.33
N TRP A 69 4.78 24.67 -15.36
CA TRP A 69 4.84 23.27 -15.74
C TRP A 69 5.61 22.43 -14.70
N MET A 70 6.72 22.93 -14.19
CA MET A 70 7.52 22.21 -13.20
C MET A 70 6.80 22.05 -11.84
N LEU A 71 5.91 23.01 -11.52
CA LEU A 71 5.19 23.02 -10.23
C LEU A 71 3.94 22.11 -10.19
N GLN A 72 3.27 21.90 -11.32
CA GLN A 72 1.98 21.18 -11.36
C GLN A 72 2.03 19.82 -12.07
N GLU A 73 2.75 19.69 -13.16
CA GLU A 73 2.72 18.47 -13.97
C GLU A 73 3.84 17.49 -13.60
N PHE A 74 5.02 17.98 -13.23
CA PHE A 74 6.11 17.10 -12.77
C PHE A 74 5.78 16.46 -11.42
N SER A 75 5.10 17.17 -10.52
CA SER A 75 4.73 16.62 -9.20
C SER A 75 3.66 15.53 -9.28
N SER A 76 2.68 15.63 -10.17
CA SER A 76 1.61 14.62 -10.28
C SER A 76 1.97 13.46 -11.22
N LEU A 77 2.63 13.74 -12.33
CA LEU A 77 3.04 12.75 -13.32
C LEU A 77 4.28 11.96 -12.91
N ALA A 78 5.29 12.65 -12.38
CA ALA A 78 6.50 11.99 -11.89
C ALA A 78 6.20 11.08 -10.70
N LEU A 79 5.34 11.49 -9.77
CA LEU A 79 4.94 10.66 -8.62
C LEU A 79 4.16 9.41 -9.05
N SER A 80 3.33 9.46 -10.09
CA SER A 80 2.58 8.30 -10.57
C SER A 80 3.44 7.28 -11.34
N GLU A 81 4.46 7.74 -12.08
CA GLU A 81 5.36 6.86 -12.84
C GLU A 81 6.59 6.42 -12.01
N LEU A 82 7.02 7.25 -11.07
CA LEU A 82 8.06 6.92 -10.08
C LEU A 82 7.63 5.77 -9.15
N SER A 83 6.34 5.60 -8.92
CA SER A 83 5.81 4.47 -8.16
C SER A 83 5.87 3.13 -8.91
N LYS A 84 6.06 3.14 -10.24
CA LYS A 84 6.07 1.92 -11.07
C LYS A 84 7.47 1.38 -11.38
N ARG A 85 8.47 2.24 -11.41
CA ARG A 85 9.89 1.88 -11.61
C ARG A 85 10.69 2.93 -10.85
N GLU A 86 11.50 2.58 -9.92
CA GLU A 86 12.35 3.51 -9.15
C GLU A 86 13.53 4.06 -10.01
N PRO A 87 13.30 4.94 -11.03
CA PRO A 87 14.41 5.60 -11.69
C PRO A 87 15.10 6.49 -10.67
N LYS A 88 16.41 6.55 -10.73
CA LYS A 88 17.14 7.45 -9.84
C LYS A 88 16.85 8.89 -10.19
N ILE A 89 16.26 9.63 -9.24
CA ILE A 89 16.07 11.07 -9.37
C ILE A 89 17.33 11.77 -8.87
N ILE A 90 17.92 12.58 -9.72
CA ILE A 90 19.11 13.37 -9.42
C ILE A 90 18.77 14.84 -9.69
N PRO A 91 18.47 15.64 -8.65
CA PRO A 91 18.35 17.08 -8.81
C PRO A 91 19.71 17.70 -9.16
N VAL A 92 19.72 18.59 -10.13
CA VAL A 92 20.92 19.28 -10.62
C VAL A 92 20.71 20.78 -10.51
N LEU A 93 21.42 21.44 -9.60
CA LEU A 93 21.37 22.89 -9.41
C LEU A 93 22.27 23.60 -10.44
N LEU A 94 21.70 24.55 -11.16
CA LEU A 94 22.45 25.40 -12.11
C LEU A 94 22.77 26.79 -11.57
N ASP A 95 22.09 27.24 -10.52
CA ASP A 95 22.28 28.54 -9.88
C ASP A 95 22.02 28.43 -8.36
N ASP A 96 22.08 29.54 -7.63
CA ASP A 96 21.89 29.59 -6.17
C ASP A 96 20.39 29.41 -5.75
N SER A 97 19.55 28.86 -6.60
CA SER A 97 18.13 28.60 -6.30
C SER A 97 17.96 27.56 -5.20
N ALA A 98 16.97 27.76 -4.33
CA ALA A 98 16.64 26.77 -3.31
C ALA A 98 16.03 25.50 -3.93
N VAL A 99 16.50 24.33 -3.49
CA VAL A 99 15.91 23.05 -3.90
C VAL A 99 14.47 22.98 -3.40
N PRO A 100 13.48 22.74 -4.26
CA PRO A 100 12.09 22.62 -3.86
C PRO A 100 11.86 21.52 -2.80
N SER A 101 10.88 21.70 -1.90
CA SER A 101 10.62 20.77 -0.79
C SER A 101 10.37 19.33 -1.24
N TYR A 102 9.73 19.10 -2.40
CA TYR A 102 9.50 17.78 -2.97
C TYR A 102 10.77 17.10 -3.52
N LEU A 103 11.87 17.83 -3.71
CA LEU A 103 13.18 17.31 -4.10
C LEU A 103 14.19 17.31 -2.93
N SER A 104 13.83 17.87 -1.77
CA SER A 104 14.75 18.01 -0.62
C SER A 104 15.22 16.67 -0.03
N ASN A 105 14.50 15.59 -0.27
CA ASN A 105 14.87 14.24 0.17
C ASN A 105 15.88 13.54 -0.76
N TYR A 106 16.22 14.15 -1.90
CA TYR A 106 17.18 13.62 -2.84
C TYR A 106 18.53 14.33 -2.68
N LEU A 107 19.60 13.55 -2.77
CA LEU A 107 20.95 14.12 -2.85
C LEU A 107 21.09 14.85 -4.20
N TYR A 108 21.28 16.15 -4.15
CA TYR A 108 21.41 16.98 -5.35
C TYR A 108 22.87 17.20 -5.75
N LEU A 109 23.08 17.51 -7.02
CA LEU A 109 24.39 17.90 -7.56
C LEU A 109 24.38 19.41 -7.84
N ASP A 110 25.35 20.12 -7.26
CA ASP A 110 25.49 21.55 -7.46
C ASP A 110 26.51 21.82 -8.60
N LEU A 111 26.02 22.39 -9.71
CA LEU A 111 26.78 22.80 -10.87
C LEU A 111 26.94 24.33 -10.94
N SER A 112 26.40 25.09 -9.97
CA SER A 112 26.37 26.55 -9.99
C SER A 112 27.77 27.17 -9.92
N ARG A 113 28.68 26.50 -9.21
CA ARG A 113 30.06 27.03 -8.94
C ARG A 113 31.14 26.45 -9.84
N ASP A 114 30.98 25.18 -10.24
CA ASP A 114 31.95 24.45 -11.06
C ASP A 114 31.22 23.47 -11.97
N LEU A 115 30.88 23.90 -13.16
CA LEU A 115 30.17 23.11 -14.14
C LEU A 115 31.02 21.89 -14.59
N ALA A 116 32.30 22.07 -14.85
CA ALA A 116 33.16 21.00 -15.38
C ALA A 116 33.39 19.90 -14.33
N GLY A 117 33.83 20.25 -13.13
CA GLY A 117 34.04 19.28 -12.05
C GLY A 117 32.75 18.66 -11.55
N GLY A 118 31.62 19.40 -11.60
CA GLY A 118 30.30 18.88 -11.29
C GLY A 118 29.80 17.85 -12.31
N LEU A 119 30.05 18.06 -13.61
CA LEU A 119 29.77 17.10 -14.66
C LEU A 119 30.57 15.81 -14.52
N ASP A 120 31.85 15.91 -14.13
CA ASP A 120 32.66 14.71 -13.87
C ASP A 120 32.15 13.94 -12.65
N LYS A 121 31.70 14.61 -11.60
CA LYS A 121 31.05 13.98 -10.45
C LYS A 121 29.72 13.31 -10.84
N LEU A 122 28.95 13.94 -11.73
CA LEU A 122 27.70 13.35 -12.24
C LEU A 122 27.97 12.04 -12.98
N VAL A 123 28.91 12.05 -13.94
CA VAL A 123 29.30 10.87 -14.71
C VAL A 123 29.81 9.76 -13.78
N HIS A 124 30.71 10.11 -12.86
CA HIS A 124 31.26 9.15 -11.90
C HIS A 124 30.16 8.54 -10.99
N SER A 125 29.21 9.35 -10.54
CA SER A 125 28.08 8.88 -9.74
C SER A 125 27.20 7.90 -10.52
N LEU A 126 26.97 8.16 -11.81
CA LEU A 126 26.19 7.27 -12.68
C LEU A 126 26.96 5.97 -13.00
N GLU A 127 28.28 6.02 -13.15
CA GLU A 127 29.14 4.84 -13.35
C GLU A 127 29.17 3.94 -12.09
N ILE A 128 29.24 4.52 -10.88
CA ILE A 128 29.16 3.76 -9.62
C ILE A 128 27.81 3.03 -9.54
N VAL A 129 26.74 3.69 -9.97
CA VAL A 129 25.41 3.10 -10.05
C VAL A 129 25.40 1.91 -11.01
N GLN A 130 25.93 2.10 -12.23
CA GLN A 130 26.03 1.02 -13.22
C GLN A 130 26.90 -0.14 -12.71
N ARG A 131 28.01 0.11 -12.03
CA ARG A 131 28.86 -0.93 -11.45
C ARG A 131 28.18 -1.65 -10.30
N LYS A 132 27.46 -0.95 -9.42
CA LYS A 132 26.66 -1.59 -8.36
C LYS A 132 25.51 -2.42 -8.92
N GLU A 133 24.90 -2.01 -10.03
CA GLU A 133 23.90 -2.80 -10.75
C GLU A 133 24.49 -3.97 -11.54
N ALA A 134 25.76 -3.86 -11.96
CA ALA A 134 26.50 -4.94 -12.63
C ALA A 134 27.10 -5.93 -11.62
N ASP A 135 27.55 -5.46 -10.44
CA ASP A 135 28.09 -6.29 -9.35
C ASP A 135 27.03 -6.76 -8.35
N THR A 136 25.88 -6.13 -8.32
CA THR A 136 24.69 -6.81 -7.80
C THR A 136 24.38 -7.82 -8.88
N PRO A 137 24.54 -9.16 -8.61
CA PRO A 137 24.03 -10.12 -9.58
C PRO A 137 22.63 -9.60 -9.88
N ARG A 138 22.35 -9.27 -11.15
CA ARG A 138 20.99 -9.32 -11.64
C ARG A 138 20.49 -10.61 -11.03
N ARG A 139 19.80 -10.51 -9.91
CA ARG A 139 18.90 -11.57 -9.55
C ARG A 139 18.00 -11.58 -10.76
N SER A 140 18.48 -12.40 -11.70
CA SER A 140 17.67 -12.97 -12.71
C SER A 140 16.33 -13.15 -12.07
N THR A 141 15.30 -12.88 -12.81
CA THR A 141 13.96 -13.45 -12.66
C THR A 141 14.06 -14.98 -12.78
N GLU A 142 15.19 -15.57 -12.38
CA GLU A 142 15.34 -16.91 -11.90
C GLU A 142 14.65 -16.93 -10.57
N GLN A 143 13.28 -17.18 -10.66
CA GLN A 143 12.69 -18.21 -9.87
C GLN A 143 13.44 -18.43 -8.53
N ARG A 144 13.30 -17.51 -7.55
CA ARG A 144 12.95 -18.02 -6.26
C ARG A 144 11.54 -18.60 -6.38
N THR A 145 11.44 -19.72 -7.06
CA THR A 145 10.60 -20.81 -6.66
C THR A 145 11.14 -21.28 -5.31
N ASP A 146 11.00 -20.49 -4.26
CA ASP A 146 10.72 -21.08 -2.98
C ASP A 146 9.44 -21.84 -3.27
N SER A 147 9.55 -23.14 -3.43
CA SER A 147 8.40 -24.01 -3.66
C SER A 147 7.39 -23.64 -2.56
N LEU A 148 6.10 -23.74 -2.84
CA LEU A 148 5.06 -23.51 -1.82
C LEU A 148 5.44 -24.16 -0.48
N ALA A 149 6.04 -25.35 -0.54
CA ALA A 149 6.59 -26.07 0.62
C ALA A 149 7.67 -25.27 1.36
N GLY A 150 8.57 -24.56 0.67
CA GLY A 150 9.59 -23.71 1.28
C GLY A 150 9.00 -22.49 1.96
N GLN A 151 8.00 -21.85 1.36
CA GLN A 151 7.30 -20.70 1.94
C GLN A 151 6.51 -21.11 3.19
N VAL A 152 5.79 -22.24 3.14
CA VAL A 152 5.08 -22.82 4.29
C VAL A 152 6.05 -23.19 5.42
N ALA A 153 7.20 -23.79 5.10
CA ALA A 153 8.22 -24.11 6.08
C ALA A 153 8.81 -22.86 6.75
N ALA A 154 9.02 -21.77 5.99
CA ALA A 154 9.48 -20.49 6.53
C ALA A 154 8.45 -19.87 7.50
N LEU A 155 7.16 -19.91 7.14
CA LEU A 155 6.06 -19.48 8.02
C LEU A 155 5.98 -20.35 9.29
N GLY A 156 6.10 -21.66 9.15
CA GLY A 156 6.14 -22.59 10.29
C GLY A 156 7.33 -22.32 11.22
N GLY A 157 8.51 -21.99 10.67
CA GLY A 157 9.68 -21.56 11.44
C GLY A 157 9.44 -20.25 12.22
N ALA A 158 8.79 -19.27 11.58
CA ALA A 158 8.39 -18.02 12.21
C ALA A 158 7.38 -18.26 13.34
N LEU A 159 6.38 -19.12 13.11
CA LEU A 159 5.41 -19.51 14.13
C LEU A 159 6.11 -20.17 15.34
N LYS A 160 6.93 -21.19 15.12
CA LYS A 160 7.65 -21.89 16.18
C LYS A 160 8.55 -20.98 17.02
N SER A 161 9.12 -19.96 16.41
CA SER A 161 9.94 -18.96 17.11
C SER A 161 9.11 -17.88 17.83
N GLY A 162 7.77 -17.87 17.68
CA GLY A 162 6.89 -16.85 18.23
C GLY A 162 7.05 -15.48 17.56
N ARG A 163 7.40 -15.48 16.28
CA ARG A 163 7.58 -14.28 15.46
C ARG A 163 6.68 -14.25 14.22
N LEU A 164 5.60 -14.99 14.26
CA LEU A 164 4.57 -14.91 13.24
C LEU A 164 3.44 -13.99 13.70
N THR A 165 3.13 -12.97 12.92
CA THR A 165 1.96 -12.10 13.07
C THR A 165 1.03 -12.34 11.90
N LEU A 166 -0.27 -12.57 12.18
CA LEU A 166 -1.29 -12.53 11.14
C LEU A 166 -1.75 -11.10 10.91
N VAL A 167 -1.90 -10.70 9.65
CA VAL A 167 -2.47 -9.42 9.25
C VAL A 167 -3.74 -9.69 8.46
N CYS A 168 -4.89 -9.43 9.07
CA CYS A 168 -6.20 -9.81 8.59
C CYS A 168 -6.95 -8.63 7.98
N GLY A 169 -7.49 -8.81 6.79
CA GLY A 169 -8.40 -7.85 6.15
C GLY A 169 -9.82 -8.38 5.99
N ALA A 170 -10.68 -7.61 5.34
CA ALA A 170 -12.11 -7.91 5.18
C ALA A 170 -12.38 -9.31 4.59
N GLY A 171 -11.50 -9.82 3.73
CA GLY A 171 -11.62 -11.15 3.13
C GLY A 171 -11.71 -12.28 4.13
N VAL A 172 -11.23 -12.11 5.37
CA VAL A 172 -11.32 -13.13 6.43
C VAL A 172 -12.75 -13.37 6.88
N SER A 173 -13.57 -12.33 6.98
CA SER A 173 -14.91 -12.38 7.55
C SER A 173 -16.04 -12.52 6.50
N VAL A 174 -15.70 -12.39 5.21
CA VAL A 174 -16.70 -12.45 4.11
C VAL A 174 -17.43 -13.80 4.07
N GLY A 175 -16.69 -14.90 4.19
CA GLY A 175 -17.27 -16.24 4.20
C GLY A 175 -18.23 -16.49 5.37
N ALA A 176 -18.10 -15.75 6.47
CA ALA A 176 -19.01 -15.80 7.61
C ALA A 176 -20.26 -14.92 7.43
N GLY A 177 -20.32 -14.08 6.39
CA GLY A 177 -21.46 -13.21 6.08
C GLY A 177 -21.27 -11.74 6.45
N ILE A 178 -20.07 -11.31 6.85
CA ILE A 178 -19.73 -9.89 6.96
C ILE A 178 -19.70 -9.30 5.53
N PRO A 179 -20.33 -8.14 5.28
CA PRO A 179 -20.34 -7.52 3.96
C PRO A 179 -18.94 -7.04 3.57
N VAL A 180 -18.59 -7.17 2.30
CA VAL A 180 -17.42 -6.48 1.74
C VAL A 180 -17.62 -4.96 1.77
N TRP A 181 -16.52 -4.21 1.69
CA TRP A 181 -16.52 -2.75 1.84
C TRP A 181 -17.59 -2.03 1.01
N ASN A 182 -17.71 -2.34 -0.27
CA ASN A 182 -18.72 -1.70 -1.14
C ASN A 182 -20.15 -2.02 -0.72
N GLN A 183 -20.42 -3.25 -0.27
CA GLN A 183 -21.75 -3.64 0.24
C GLN A 183 -22.07 -2.93 1.56
N LEU A 184 -21.07 -2.79 2.45
CA LEU A 184 -21.22 -2.04 3.69
C LEU A 184 -21.55 -0.57 3.40
N LEU A 185 -20.83 0.07 2.49
CA LEU A 185 -21.10 1.44 2.06
C LEU A 185 -22.51 1.61 1.48
N LEU A 186 -22.96 0.69 0.64
CA LEU A 186 -24.31 0.73 0.06
C LEU A 186 -25.39 0.61 1.14
N ARG A 187 -25.27 -0.33 2.09
CA ARG A 187 -26.22 -0.47 3.21
C ARG A 187 -26.31 0.81 4.05
N LEU A 188 -25.17 1.42 4.34
CA LEU A 188 -25.15 2.68 5.11
C LEU A 188 -25.71 3.84 4.29
N LEU A 189 -25.49 3.84 2.98
CA LEU A 189 -26.06 4.84 2.07
C LEU A 189 -27.58 4.73 2.00
N GLU A 190 -28.14 3.49 1.98
CA GLU A 190 -29.56 3.24 2.07
C GLU A 190 -30.15 3.83 3.36
N SER A 191 -29.54 3.51 4.51
CA SER A 191 -29.95 4.06 5.83
C SER A 191 -29.90 5.59 5.86
N MET A 192 -28.82 6.19 5.34
CA MET A 192 -28.67 7.64 5.25
C MET A 192 -29.73 8.30 4.36
N ILE A 193 -29.98 7.73 3.17
CA ILE A 193 -30.97 8.26 2.23
C ILE A 193 -32.37 8.15 2.83
N GLU A 194 -32.71 7.05 3.48
CA GLU A 194 -34.00 6.88 4.15
C GLU A 194 -34.21 7.94 5.23
N ARG A 195 -33.17 8.22 6.05
CA ARG A 195 -33.21 9.25 7.10
C ARG A 195 -33.38 10.65 6.49
N LEU A 196 -32.54 11.03 5.54
CA LEU A 196 -32.61 12.34 4.87
C LEU A 196 -33.94 12.55 4.14
N SER A 197 -34.49 11.49 3.56
CA SER A 197 -35.76 11.55 2.85
C SER A 197 -36.92 11.85 3.79
N LYS A 198 -36.92 11.28 4.99
CA LYS A 198 -37.89 11.60 6.04
C LYS A 198 -37.75 13.06 6.52
N ASP A 199 -36.51 13.51 6.76
CA ASP A 199 -36.23 14.86 7.26
C ASP A 199 -36.59 15.94 6.23
N HIS A 200 -36.42 15.67 4.96
CA HIS A 200 -36.65 16.61 3.85
C HIS A 200 -37.92 16.35 3.02
N SER A 201 -38.74 15.38 3.44
CA SER A 201 -39.97 15.00 2.71
C SER A 201 -39.73 14.61 1.26
N LEU A 202 -38.59 13.95 0.98
CA LEU A 202 -38.21 13.45 -0.34
C LEU A 202 -38.78 12.03 -0.50
N ASN A 203 -39.02 11.64 -1.75
CA ASN A 203 -39.47 10.27 -2.06
C ASN A 203 -38.45 9.60 -3.02
N PRO A 204 -37.36 9.04 -2.48
CA PRO A 204 -36.37 8.33 -3.29
C PRO A 204 -36.96 7.05 -3.83
N GLY A 205 -36.57 6.66 -5.04
CA GLY A 205 -36.92 5.36 -5.62
C GLY A 205 -36.29 4.19 -4.85
N ASN A 206 -36.79 2.97 -5.11
CA ASN A 206 -36.33 1.76 -4.40
C ASN A 206 -34.82 1.44 -4.54
N ASN A 207 -34.13 1.99 -5.55
CA ASN A 207 -32.71 1.74 -5.82
C ASN A 207 -31.87 3.04 -5.66
N ALA A 208 -32.34 3.97 -4.84
CA ALA A 208 -31.72 5.30 -4.74
C ALA A 208 -30.25 5.26 -4.32
N ALA A 209 -29.86 4.34 -3.45
CA ALA A 209 -28.47 4.19 -3.00
C ALA A 209 -27.52 3.73 -4.13
N GLU A 210 -27.93 2.71 -4.88
CA GLU A 210 -27.15 2.23 -6.03
C GLU A 210 -27.07 3.28 -7.13
N GLU A 211 -28.19 3.95 -7.45
CA GLU A 211 -28.21 5.01 -8.43
C GLU A 211 -27.35 6.21 -8.01
N PHE A 212 -27.40 6.60 -6.74
CA PHE A 212 -26.56 7.66 -6.20
C PHE A 212 -25.09 7.28 -6.31
N ASN A 213 -24.72 6.10 -5.85
CA ASN A 213 -23.34 5.61 -5.90
C ASN A 213 -22.80 5.56 -7.34
N ASN A 214 -23.60 5.05 -8.29
CA ASN A 214 -23.20 4.92 -9.68
C ASN A 214 -23.12 6.26 -10.44
N ARG A 215 -24.00 7.21 -10.11
CA ARG A 215 -24.06 8.52 -10.80
C ARG A 215 -23.15 9.57 -10.17
N HIS A 216 -22.99 9.53 -8.87
CA HIS A 216 -22.20 10.55 -8.16
C HIS A 216 -20.69 10.35 -8.30
N GLY A 217 -20.22 9.11 -8.50
CA GLY A 217 -18.81 8.80 -8.74
C GLY A 217 -17.85 9.19 -7.59
N ALA A 218 -18.37 9.41 -6.38
CA ALA A 218 -17.54 9.75 -5.23
C ALA A 218 -16.63 8.56 -4.87
N SER A 219 -15.40 8.85 -4.47
CA SER A 219 -14.54 7.81 -3.92
C SER A 219 -15.14 7.26 -2.62
N SER A 220 -14.84 6.02 -2.30
CA SER A 220 -15.31 5.34 -1.08
C SER A 220 -15.02 6.14 0.20
N LEU A 221 -13.89 6.86 0.24
CA LEU A 221 -13.49 7.70 1.38
C LEU A 221 -14.35 8.96 1.51
N ILE A 222 -14.68 9.61 0.38
CA ILE A 222 -15.58 10.78 0.36
C ILE A 222 -17.00 10.36 0.76
N LEU A 223 -17.46 9.21 0.24
CA LEU A 223 -18.74 8.64 0.63
C LEU A 223 -18.76 8.33 2.14
N GLY A 224 -17.70 7.75 2.67
CA GLY A 224 -17.53 7.55 4.11
C GLY A 224 -17.68 8.83 4.93
N LYS A 225 -17.16 9.96 4.45
CA LYS A 225 -17.32 11.27 5.09
C LYS A 225 -18.78 11.76 5.06
N TYR A 226 -19.48 11.56 3.93
CA TYR A 226 -20.91 11.90 3.86
C TYR A 226 -21.72 11.10 4.87
N LEU A 227 -21.47 9.79 4.96
CA LEU A 227 -22.12 8.90 5.91
C LEU A 227 -21.86 9.32 7.34
N LYS A 228 -20.60 9.54 7.73
CA LYS A 228 -20.20 9.96 9.07
C LYS A 228 -20.88 11.28 9.49
N ASN A 229 -20.88 12.27 8.59
CA ASN A 229 -21.48 13.59 8.87
C ASN A 229 -23.01 13.55 9.01
N ASN A 230 -23.68 12.75 8.19
CA ASN A 230 -25.15 12.70 8.19
C ASN A 230 -25.73 11.74 9.22
N LEU A 231 -25.06 10.64 9.53
CA LEU A 231 -25.46 9.72 10.58
C LEU A 231 -25.03 10.20 11.99
N GLY A 232 -24.01 11.06 12.06
CA GLY A 232 -23.58 11.71 13.29
C GLY A 232 -23.29 10.74 14.43
N LYS A 233 -23.95 10.92 15.58
CA LYS A 233 -23.77 10.07 16.78
C LYS A 233 -24.21 8.62 16.58
N ASP A 234 -25.09 8.36 15.62
CA ASP A 234 -25.59 7.02 15.33
C ASP A 234 -24.65 6.25 14.38
N PHE A 235 -23.64 6.92 13.79
CA PHE A 235 -22.75 6.33 12.79
C PHE A 235 -22.16 4.98 13.21
N GLY A 236 -21.55 4.90 14.38
CA GLY A 236 -20.96 3.66 14.88
C GLY A 236 -21.98 2.54 15.08
N LYS A 237 -23.20 2.89 15.51
CA LYS A 237 -24.32 1.93 15.65
C LYS A 237 -24.78 1.42 14.27
N GLU A 238 -24.99 2.33 13.32
CA GLU A 238 -25.40 1.97 11.96
C GLU A 238 -24.37 1.06 11.27
N VAL A 239 -23.07 1.38 11.42
CA VAL A 239 -21.99 0.51 10.89
C VAL A 239 -22.05 -0.88 11.54
N ARG A 240 -22.19 -0.96 12.85
CA ARG A 240 -22.33 -2.22 13.58
C ARG A 240 -23.55 -3.03 13.12
N ASP A 241 -24.70 -2.40 13.03
CA ASP A 241 -25.95 -3.05 12.65
C ASP A 241 -25.86 -3.56 11.19
N ALA A 242 -25.22 -2.81 10.30
CA ALA A 242 -24.94 -3.23 8.92
C ALA A 242 -23.96 -4.42 8.84
N LEU A 243 -22.90 -4.41 9.67
CA LEU A 243 -21.91 -5.50 9.72
C LEU A 243 -22.56 -6.83 10.14
N TYR A 244 -23.38 -6.80 11.20
CA TYR A 244 -23.94 -8.02 11.81
C TYR A 244 -25.36 -8.36 11.34
N SER A 245 -25.88 -7.66 10.33
CA SER A 245 -27.25 -7.85 9.82
C SER A 245 -27.55 -9.29 9.36
N ALA A 246 -26.57 -9.98 8.75
CA ALA A 246 -26.68 -11.38 8.32
C ALA A 246 -26.45 -12.40 9.45
N LYS A 247 -26.27 -11.95 10.70
CA LYS A 247 -25.95 -12.78 11.87
C LYS A 247 -24.73 -13.69 11.62
N PRO A 248 -23.60 -13.14 11.15
CA PRO A 248 -22.40 -13.92 10.85
C PRO A 248 -21.91 -14.68 12.08
N THR A 249 -21.34 -15.89 11.90
CA THR A 249 -20.80 -16.70 13.01
C THR A 249 -19.34 -17.07 12.76
N THR A 250 -19.09 -18.01 11.87
CA THR A 250 -17.76 -18.48 11.48
C THR A 250 -17.72 -18.89 10.02
N CYS A 251 -16.54 -19.15 9.51
CA CYS A 251 -16.30 -19.79 8.22
C CYS A 251 -14.97 -20.57 8.31
N ASP A 252 -14.70 -21.44 7.33
CA ASP A 252 -13.51 -22.29 7.34
C ASP A 252 -12.19 -21.50 7.47
N LEU A 253 -12.14 -20.28 6.93
CA LEU A 253 -10.97 -19.41 7.05
C LEU A 253 -10.78 -18.89 8.49
N ILE A 254 -11.85 -18.51 9.18
CA ILE A 254 -11.80 -18.12 10.60
C ILE A 254 -11.40 -19.35 11.44
N ASP A 255 -11.97 -20.51 11.17
CA ASP A 255 -11.64 -21.75 11.88
C ASP A 255 -10.14 -22.10 11.69
N ALA A 256 -9.60 -21.93 10.49
CA ALA A 256 -8.17 -22.13 10.23
C ALA A 256 -7.27 -21.12 10.97
N ILE A 257 -7.70 -19.86 11.14
CA ILE A 257 -7.01 -18.86 11.96
C ILE A 257 -7.04 -19.28 13.43
N VAL A 258 -8.17 -19.76 13.93
CA VAL A 258 -8.30 -20.30 15.30
C VAL A 258 -7.36 -21.49 15.49
N ASP A 259 -7.33 -22.43 14.54
CA ASP A 259 -6.41 -23.57 14.59
C ASP A 259 -4.94 -23.12 14.63
N LEU A 260 -4.55 -22.17 13.80
CA LEU A 260 -3.18 -21.62 13.79
C LEU A 260 -2.82 -20.91 15.11
N SER A 261 -3.81 -20.33 15.79
CA SER A 261 -3.65 -19.61 17.05
C SER A 261 -3.53 -20.52 18.28
N ARG A 262 -3.81 -21.84 18.14
CA ARG A 262 -3.68 -22.78 19.26
C ARG A 262 -2.23 -22.92 19.71
N PRO A 263 -1.95 -22.93 21.02
CA PRO A 263 -0.61 -23.19 21.53
C PRO A 263 -0.02 -24.50 21.00
N GLN A 264 1.26 -24.47 20.65
CA GLN A 264 1.98 -25.66 20.19
C GLN A 264 2.81 -26.28 21.33
N ARG A 265 2.98 -27.63 21.30
CA ARG A 265 3.80 -28.32 22.31
C ARG A 265 5.27 -27.93 22.24
N ASP A 266 5.78 -27.78 21.01
CA ASP A 266 7.22 -27.62 20.74
C ASP A 266 7.55 -26.23 20.16
N GLY A 267 6.73 -25.20 20.45
CA GLY A 267 6.93 -23.86 19.93
C GLY A 267 6.24 -22.77 20.74
N LYS A 268 6.50 -21.54 20.38
CA LYS A 268 5.79 -20.41 20.94
C LYS A 268 4.43 -20.24 20.24
N PRO A 269 3.46 -19.61 20.90
CA PRO A 269 2.18 -19.29 20.25
C PRO A 269 2.37 -18.26 19.12
N LEU A 270 1.32 -18.05 18.35
CA LEU A 270 1.20 -16.91 17.44
C LEU A 270 1.48 -15.62 18.22
N ASP A 271 2.31 -14.71 17.65
CA ASP A 271 2.68 -13.48 18.35
C ASP A 271 1.48 -12.54 18.52
N SER A 272 0.74 -12.32 17.47
CA SER A 272 -0.41 -11.41 17.48
C SER A 272 -1.23 -11.52 16.19
N ILE A 273 -2.42 -10.97 16.23
CA ILE A 273 -3.25 -10.68 15.06
C ILE A 273 -3.37 -9.16 14.94
N VAL A 274 -3.11 -8.61 13.76
CA VAL A 274 -3.40 -7.23 13.39
C VAL A 274 -4.54 -7.26 12.40
N THR A 275 -5.63 -6.57 12.69
CA THR A 275 -6.80 -6.59 11.79
C THR A 275 -7.25 -5.19 11.39
N PHE A 276 -7.63 -5.05 10.14
CA PHE A 276 -8.27 -3.87 9.56
C PHE A 276 -9.80 -3.94 9.67
N ASN A 277 -10.32 -5.09 10.12
CA ASN A 277 -11.75 -5.31 10.27
C ASN A 277 -12.29 -4.62 11.53
N PHE A 278 -13.51 -4.16 11.43
CA PHE A 278 -14.24 -3.61 12.58
C PHE A 278 -14.92 -4.68 13.42
N ASP A 279 -15.23 -5.84 12.81
CA ASP A 279 -15.95 -6.94 13.46
C ASP A 279 -15.08 -7.71 14.47
N GLY A 280 -15.72 -8.35 15.45
CA GLY A 280 -15.10 -9.16 16.48
C GLY A 280 -15.23 -10.66 16.25
N LEU A 281 -15.39 -11.14 15.00
CA LEU A 281 -15.60 -12.56 14.74
C LEU A 281 -14.37 -13.40 15.10
N ILE A 282 -13.17 -12.88 14.92
CA ILE A 282 -11.93 -13.58 15.30
C ILE A 282 -11.93 -13.84 16.80
N GLU A 283 -12.19 -12.82 17.61
CA GLU A 283 -12.21 -12.92 19.08
C GLU A 283 -13.34 -13.84 19.58
N GLU A 284 -14.54 -13.73 18.98
CA GLU A 284 -15.69 -14.58 19.31
C GLU A 284 -15.34 -16.07 19.12
N ASN A 285 -14.67 -16.40 18.00
CA ASN A 285 -14.30 -17.76 17.65
C ASN A 285 -13.09 -18.26 18.46
N LEU A 286 -12.08 -17.41 18.74
CA LEU A 286 -10.99 -17.70 19.64
C LEU A 286 -11.51 -18.03 21.06
N THR A 287 -12.45 -17.21 21.56
CA THR A 287 -13.08 -17.40 22.88
C THR A 287 -13.89 -18.73 22.91
N THR A 288 -14.66 -19.01 21.86
CA THR A 288 -15.37 -20.29 21.72
C THR A 288 -14.44 -21.50 21.73
N ALA A 289 -13.24 -21.34 21.15
CA ALA A 289 -12.19 -22.35 21.15
C ALA A 289 -11.35 -22.37 22.43
N THR A 290 -11.73 -21.62 23.48
CA THR A 290 -11.02 -21.47 24.75
C THR A 290 -9.59 -20.93 24.65
N ILE A 291 -9.31 -20.13 23.63
CA ILE A 291 -8.05 -19.41 23.44
C ILE A 291 -8.21 -18.05 24.10
N LEU A 292 -7.39 -17.77 25.12
CA LEU A 292 -7.37 -16.46 25.77
C LEU A 292 -6.92 -15.40 24.74
N ASN A 293 -7.72 -14.37 24.58
CA ASN A 293 -7.45 -13.32 23.63
C ASN A 293 -7.90 -11.96 24.17
N ARG A 294 -7.36 -10.89 23.61
CA ARG A 294 -7.69 -9.51 23.98
C ARG A 294 -7.82 -8.64 22.72
N ALA A 295 -9.00 -8.09 22.50
CA ALA A 295 -9.20 -7.02 21.51
C ALA A 295 -8.54 -5.74 22.01
N ILE A 296 -7.65 -5.16 21.18
CA ILE A 296 -6.92 -3.91 21.46
C ILE A 296 -7.22 -2.94 20.33
N TYR A 297 -7.86 -1.82 20.66
CA TYR A 297 -8.29 -0.81 19.70
C TYR A 297 -7.90 0.60 20.12
N THR A 298 -7.24 0.75 21.28
CA THR A 298 -6.63 2.00 21.76
C THR A 298 -5.34 1.68 22.52
N GLU A 299 -4.48 2.66 22.70
CA GLU A 299 -3.23 2.54 23.48
C GLU A 299 -3.44 2.27 24.97
N ALA A 300 -4.62 2.60 25.50
CA ALA A 300 -4.96 2.40 26.91
C ALA A 300 -5.18 0.93 27.28
N ILE A 301 -5.50 0.07 26.30
CA ILE A 301 -5.81 -1.34 26.53
C ILE A 301 -4.51 -2.14 26.60
N LYS A 302 -4.29 -2.79 27.75
CA LYS A 302 -3.20 -3.73 27.97
C LYS A 302 -3.71 -5.16 27.92
N HIS A 303 -2.87 -6.09 27.52
CA HIS A 303 -3.18 -7.52 27.52
C HIS A 303 -2.25 -8.25 28.50
N ASP A 304 -2.73 -9.37 29.04
CA ASP A 304 -1.90 -10.31 29.80
C ASP A 304 -0.96 -11.06 28.83
N PRO A 305 0.28 -11.41 29.25
CA PRO A 305 1.20 -12.18 28.41
C PRO A 305 0.65 -13.54 27.93
N ASN A 306 -0.37 -14.09 28.60
CA ASN A 306 -1.05 -15.32 28.20
C ASN A 306 -2.21 -15.11 27.22
N GLU A 307 -2.61 -13.86 26.98
CA GLU A 307 -3.66 -13.52 26.02
C GLU A 307 -3.04 -13.30 24.63
N LEU A 308 -3.67 -13.83 23.58
CA LEU A 308 -3.34 -13.48 22.21
C LEU A 308 -3.87 -12.07 21.91
N PRO A 309 -3.01 -11.08 21.65
CA PRO A 309 -3.46 -9.73 21.32
C PRO A 309 -4.01 -9.68 19.89
N VAL A 310 -5.20 -9.10 19.74
CA VAL A 310 -5.85 -8.81 18.47
C VAL A 310 -5.96 -7.28 18.33
N TYR A 311 -5.12 -6.70 17.48
CA TYR A 311 -5.01 -5.25 17.30
C TYR A 311 -5.95 -4.78 16.18
N HIS A 312 -6.99 -4.02 16.54
CA HIS A 312 -7.92 -3.39 15.60
C HIS A 312 -7.42 -1.99 15.19
N VAL A 313 -6.58 -1.93 14.18
CA VAL A 313 -5.89 -0.70 13.78
C VAL A 313 -6.79 0.31 13.05
N HIS A 314 -7.97 -0.09 12.62
CA HIS A 314 -8.99 0.76 12.00
C HIS A 314 -10.23 0.99 12.88
N GLY A 315 -10.23 0.48 14.11
CA GLY A 315 -11.36 0.58 15.05
C GLY A 315 -12.08 -0.75 15.27
N TYR A 316 -12.86 -0.82 16.33
CA TYR A 316 -13.50 -2.03 16.80
C TYR A 316 -14.98 -1.83 17.12
N LEU A 317 -15.83 -2.67 16.57
CA LEU A 317 -17.28 -2.67 16.76
C LEU A 317 -17.73 -4.06 17.22
N PRO A 318 -17.80 -4.32 18.54
CA PRO A 318 -18.25 -5.60 19.05
C PRO A 318 -19.72 -5.83 18.71
N ARG A 319 -20.10 -7.08 18.46
CA ARG A 319 -21.50 -7.47 18.18
C ARG A 319 -22.43 -7.09 19.33
N ILE A 320 -22.00 -7.29 20.56
CA ILE A 320 -22.77 -7.09 21.78
C ILE A 320 -22.03 -6.12 22.70
N GLY A 321 -22.78 -5.32 23.46
CA GLY A 321 -22.23 -4.39 24.42
C GLY A 321 -22.19 -2.95 23.91
N LYS A 322 -21.60 -2.09 24.73
CA LYS A 322 -21.41 -0.66 24.39
C LYS A 322 -20.36 -0.53 23.30
N ILE A 323 -20.60 0.28 22.28
CA ILE A 323 -19.56 0.71 21.35
C ILE A 323 -18.60 1.57 22.16
N PRO A 324 -17.29 1.29 22.15
CA PRO A 324 -16.34 2.06 22.92
C PRO A 324 -16.31 3.52 22.47
N ASP A 325 -16.39 4.45 23.41
CA ASP A 325 -16.45 5.90 23.13
C ASP A 325 -15.16 6.41 22.47
N GLU A 326 -14.02 5.72 22.71
CA GLU A 326 -12.69 6.07 22.20
C GLU A 326 -12.31 5.32 20.91
N THR A 327 -13.27 4.63 20.29
CA THR A 327 -13.00 3.91 19.05
C THR A 327 -13.02 4.87 17.87
N ASP A 328 -11.83 5.25 17.40
CA ASP A 328 -11.68 5.94 16.11
C ASP A 328 -11.89 4.93 14.98
N ILE A 329 -13.06 5.00 14.34
CA ILE A 329 -13.35 4.18 13.15
C ILE A 329 -12.71 4.84 11.94
N VAL A 330 -11.70 4.20 11.36
CA VAL A 330 -11.03 4.66 10.14
C VAL A 330 -11.90 4.30 8.93
N PHE A 331 -12.85 5.16 8.62
CA PHE A 331 -13.88 4.93 7.62
C PHE A 331 -13.93 6.02 6.54
N SER A 332 -13.43 7.20 6.85
CA SER A 332 -13.55 8.40 6.03
C SER A 332 -12.18 9.03 5.75
N GLU A 333 -12.14 9.90 4.75
CA GLU A 333 -10.93 10.60 4.32
C GLU A 333 -10.19 11.31 5.46
N ASP A 334 -10.92 12.01 6.33
CA ASP A 334 -10.37 12.71 7.49
C ASP A 334 -9.72 11.76 8.50
N ALA A 335 -10.28 10.57 8.71
CA ALA A 335 -9.67 9.56 9.57
C ALA A 335 -8.34 9.03 9.00
N TYR A 336 -8.26 8.82 7.67
CA TYR A 336 -7.01 8.49 7.00
C TYR A 336 -5.99 9.64 7.08
N HIS A 337 -6.44 10.89 6.89
CA HIS A 337 -5.55 12.04 7.04
C HIS A 337 -4.93 12.11 8.45
N SER A 338 -5.71 11.82 9.49
CA SER A 338 -5.19 11.78 10.86
C SER A 338 -4.07 10.75 11.02
N GLN A 339 -4.19 9.55 10.43
CA GLN A 339 -3.13 8.54 10.44
C GLN A 339 -1.86 8.96 9.66
N PHE A 340 -2.02 9.76 8.59
CA PHE A 340 -0.88 10.30 7.85
C PHE A 340 -0.17 11.43 8.61
N ILE A 341 -0.94 12.31 9.24
CA ILE A 341 -0.42 13.49 9.95
C ILE A 341 0.28 13.06 11.25
N ASP A 342 -0.25 12.04 11.94
CA ASP A 342 0.38 11.49 13.14
C ASP A 342 1.08 10.15 12.86
N PRO A 343 2.38 10.19 12.47
CA PRO A 343 3.14 8.97 12.25
C PRO A 343 3.39 8.17 13.54
N PHE A 344 3.16 8.76 14.70
CA PHE A 344 3.35 8.16 16.02
C PHE A 344 2.04 7.69 16.66
N SER A 345 0.93 7.70 15.94
CA SER A 345 -0.30 7.11 16.44
C SER A 345 -0.06 5.65 16.85
N TRP A 346 -0.76 5.21 17.89
CA TRP A 346 -0.58 3.86 18.43
C TRP A 346 -0.74 2.78 17.35
N SER A 347 -1.70 2.95 16.44
CA SER A 347 -1.97 2.02 15.36
C SER A 347 -0.81 1.94 14.36
N ASN A 348 -0.17 3.08 14.02
CA ASN A 348 1.02 3.13 13.18
C ASN A 348 2.22 2.47 13.87
N LEU A 349 2.42 2.75 15.17
CA LEU A 349 3.53 2.19 15.94
C LEU A 349 3.40 0.68 16.08
N ILE A 350 2.20 0.15 16.36
CA ILE A 350 1.96 -1.30 16.44
C ILE A 350 2.25 -1.95 15.08
N GLN A 351 1.68 -1.44 13.99
CA GLN A 351 1.91 -1.98 12.66
C GLN A 351 3.40 -1.97 12.31
N LEU A 352 4.08 -0.83 12.48
CA LEU A 352 5.50 -0.70 12.18
C LEU A 352 6.35 -1.63 13.04
N ASN A 353 6.03 -1.80 14.32
CA ASN A 353 6.71 -2.75 15.19
C ASN A 353 6.59 -4.18 14.65
N LYS A 354 5.36 -4.62 14.31
CA LYS A 354 5.14 -5.98 13.78
C LYS A 354 5.84 -6.19 12.44
N LEU A 355 5.78 -5.20 11.55
CA LEU A 355 6.44 -5.23 10.25
C LEU A 355 7.99 -5.22 10.35
N THR A 356 8.57 -4.70 11.43
CA THR A 356 10.03 -4.67 11.60
C THR A 356 10.59 -5.83 12.41
N GLN A 357 9.79 -6.43 13.30
CA GLN A 357 10.26 -7.45 14.24
C GLN A 357 9.80 -8.87 13.90
N ASN A 358 8.70 -9.00 13.16
CA ASN A 358 8.05 -10.28 12.91
C ASN A 358 7.97 -10.60 11.41
N THR A 359 7.79 -11.86 11.09
CA THR A 359 7.25 -12.28 9.79
C THR A 359 5.74 -12.07 9.83
N CYS A 360 5.23 -11.26 8.90
CA CYS A 360 3.80 -11.01 8.77
C CYS A 360 3.21 -11.85 7.64
N LEU A 361 2.09 -12.53 7.92
CA LEU A 361 1.29 -13.23 6.93
C LEU A 361 -0.03 -12.48 6.70
N PHE A 362 -0.19 -11.92 5.53
CA PHE A 362 -1.37 -11.15 5.12
C PHE A 362 -2.44 -12.08 4.55
N VAL A 363 -3.64 -12.05 5.16
CA VAL A 363 -4.78 -12.89 4.79
C VAL A 363 -6.03 -12.03 4.58
N GLY A 364 -6.64 -12.15 3.42
CA GLY A 364 -7.83 -11.35 3.09
C GLY A 364 -7.59 -9.84 2.94
N VAL A 365 -6.35 -9.44 2.69
CA VAL A 365 -5.91 -8.04 2.52
C VAL A 365 -5.66 -7.76 1.04
N SER A 366 -6.12 -6.61 0.54
CA SER A 366 -5.95 -6.21 -0.87
C SER A 366 -4.63 -5.48 -1.15
N LEU A 367 -3.91 -5.01 -0.14
CA LEU A 367 -2.76 -4.08 -0.23
C LEU A 367 -3.10 -2.73 -0.90
N THR A 368 -4.35 -2.34 -0.91
CA THR A 368 -4.77 -1.02 -1.46
C THR A 368 -4.79 0.08 -0.42
N ASP A 369 -4.65 -0.24 0.86
CA ASP A 369 -4.61 0.73 1.95
C ASP A 369 -3.33 1.58 1.87
N PRO A 370 -3.44 2.92 1.66
CA PRO A 370 -2.27 3.77 1.44
C PRO A 370 -1.38 3.87 2.68
N ASN A 371 -1.97 3.81 3.90
CA ASN A 371 -1.21 3.89 5.13
C ASN A 371 -0.41 2.60 5.37
N LEU A 372 -1.03 1.44 5.17
CA LEU A 372 -0.32 0.16 5.24
C LEU A 372 0.85 0.11 4.24
N ARG A 373 0.63 0.54 2.99
CA ARG A 373 1.69 0.59 1.97
C ARG A 373 2.85 1.48 2.40
N ARG A 374 2.57 2.65 2.97
CA ARG A 374 3.58 3.56 3.54
C ARG A 374 4.37 2.89 4.66
N LEU A 375 3.70 2.20 5.59
CA LEU A 375 4.36 1.53 6.71
C LEU A 375 5.22 0.35 6.24
N LEU A 376 4.77 -0.41 5.24
CA LEU A 376 5.55 -1.46 4.59
C LEU A 376 6.83 -0.92 3.95
N ASP A 377 6.72 0.17 3.17
CA ASP A 377 7.89 0.82 2.57
C ASP A 377 8.89 1.29 3.64
N VAL A 378 8.41 1.90 4.73
CA VAL A 378 9.26 2.33 5.86
C VAL A 378 9.94 1.13 6.52
N ALA A 379 9.21 0.05 6.79
CA ALA A 379 9.76 -1.16 7.40
C ALA A 379 10.80 -1.82 6.49
N TRP A 380 10.53 -1.90 5.19
CA TRP A 380 11.43 -2.45 4.18
C TRP A 380 12.74 -1.67 4.06
N ARG A 381 12.69 -0.34 4.06
CA ARG A 381 13.88 0.52 4.01
C ARG A 381 14.73 0.43 5.28
N LYS A 382 14.11 0.16 6.44
CA LYS A 382 14.80 0.00 7.72
C LYS A 382 15.38 -1.40 7.93
N ASN A 383 15.15 -2.35 7.04
CA ASN A 383 15.68 -3.69 7.09
C ASN A 383 16.86 -3.85 6.09
N PRO A 384 18.07 -3.38 6.41
CA PRO A 384 19.18 -3.35 5.47
C PRO A 384 19.63 -4.76 5.05
N ASP A 385 19.49 -5.73 5.94
CA ASP A 385 19.90 -7.11 5.68
C ASP A 385 18.81 -7.93 4.97
N LYS A 386 17.60 -7.36 4.81
CA LYS A 386 16.43 -8.02 4.18
C LYS A 386 16.19 -9.42 4.73
N THR A 387 16.40 -9.60 6.05
CA THR A 387 16.33 -10.88 6.74
C THR A 387 14.89 -11.31 7.03
N LEU A 388 13.96 -10.33 7.12
CA LEU A 388 12.55 -10.58 7.32
C LEU A 388 11.83 -10.64 5.98
N SER A 389 11.06 -11.70 5.79
CA SER A 389 10.19 -11.86 4.63
C SER A 389 8.75 -11.88 5.12
N HIS A 390 7.90 -11.02 4.55
CA HIS A 390 6.47 -11.08 4.74
C HIS A 390 5.84 -11.88 3.61
N TYR A 391 4.63 -12.38 3.82
CA TYR A 391 3.90 -13.20 2.85
C TYR A 391 2.46 -12.72 2.74
N ILE A 392 1.90 -12.78 1.53
CA ILE A 392 0.48 -12.52 1.28
C ILE A 392 -0.14 -13.67 0.50
N LEU A 393 -1.33 -14.09 0.91
CA LEU A 393 -2.14 -15.06 0.19
C LEU A 393 -3.04 -14.35 -0.80
N LYS A 394 -2.89 -14.68 -2.09
CA LYS A 394 -3.69 -14.09 -3.17
C LYS A 394 -4.20 -15.16 -4.12
N LYS A 395 -5.43 -14.94 -4.63
CA LYS A 395 -5.96 -15.74 -5.71
C LYS A 395 -5.34 -15.31 -7.04
N ARG A 396 -4.96 -16.27 -7.89
CA ARG A 396 -4.44 -16.00 -9.23
C ARG A 396 -5.46 -15.20 -10.04
N PRO A 397 -5.04 -14.10 -10.69
CA PRO A 397 -5.94 -13.35 -11.55
C PRO A 397 -6.38 -14.25 -12.72
N ARG A 398 -7.67 -14.20 -13.08
CA ARG A 398 -8.25 -14.89 -14.23
C ARG A 398 -9.27 -13.98 -14.88
N PHE A 399 -8.95 -13.45 -16.06
CA PHE A 399 -9.84 -12.54 -16.80
C PHE A 399 -10.82 -13.28 -17.72
N GLY A 400 -10.67 -14.60 -17.85
CA GLY A 400 -11.57 -15.42 -18.67
C GLY A 400 -11.46 -15.15 -20.19
N THR A 401 -10.39 -14.50 -20.61
CA THR A 401 -10.06 -14.31 -22.02
C THR A 401 -9.38 -15.58 -22.58
N LYS A 402 -9.44 -15.79 -23.92
CA LYS A 402 -8.79 -16.93 -24.56
C LYS A 402 -7.25 -16.88 -24.50
N ASP A 403 -6.66 -15.74 -24.15
CA ASP A 403 -5.23 -15.53 -24.03
C ASP A 403 -4.86 -15.38 -22.55
N ASP A 404 -4.08 -16.32 -22.04
CA ASP A 404 -3.55 -16.32 -20.66
C ASP A 404 -2.52 -15.20 -20.40
N VAL A 405 -2.17 -14.44 -21.44
CA VAL A 405 -1.16 -13.36 -21.39
C VAL A 405 -1.56 -12.26 -20.41
N LEU A 406 -2.87 -11.90 -20.34
CA LEU A 406 -3.35 -10.87 -19.40
C LEU A 406 -3.31 -11.38 -17.96
N ASP A 407 -3.61 -12.65 -17.73
CA ASP A 407 -3.55 -13.28 -16.42
C ASP A 407 -2.11 -13.32 -15.91
N ASP A 408 -1.15 -13.72 -16.78
CA ASP A 408 0.28 -13.74 -16.47
C ASP A 408 0.84 -12.31 -16.22
N LEU A 409 0.43 -11.34 -17.04
CA LEU A 409 0.83 -9.94 -16.85
C LEU A 409 0.33 -9.38 -15.52
N ALA A 410 -0.95 -9.61 -15.19
CA ALA A 410 -1.51 -9.14 -13.93
C ALA A 410 -0.80 -9.81 -12.73
N ARG A 411 -0.54 -11.11 -12.81
CA ARG A 411 0.22 -11.83 -11.79
C ARG A 411 1.61 -11.24 -11.61
N LEU A 412 2.33 -10.99 -12.71
CA LEU A 412 3.68 -10.41 -12.68
C LEU A 412 3.68 -9.03 -12.03
N LEU A 413 2.72 -8.17 -12.40
CA LEU A 413 2.61 -6.82 -11.86
C LEU A 413 2.27 -6.83 -10.35
N GLU A 414 1.37 -7.71 -9.92
CA GLU A 414 1.04 -7.87 -8.51
C GLU A 414 2.20 -8.42 -7.68
N GLU A 415 2.98 -9.37 -8.23
CA GLU A 415 4.21 -9.87 -7.59
C GLU A 415 5.27 -8.78 -7.48
N GLN A 416 5.49 -8.01 -8.54
CA GLN A 416 6.46 -6.91 -8.52
C GLN A 416 6.09 -5.85 -7.49
N ASP A 417 4.81 -5.46 -7.43
CA ASP A 417 4.31 -4.49 -6.46
C ASP A 417 4.47 -4.99 -5.02
N ALA A 418 4.08 -6.23 -4.73
CA ALA A 418 4.23 -6.83 -3.41
C ALA A 418 5.71 -6.96 -3.01
N ASN A 419 6.58 -7.40 -3.92
CA ASN A 419 8.01 -7.56 -3.67
C ASN A 419 8.70 -6.22 -3.40
N ALA A 420 8.28 -5.13 -4.06
CA ALA A 420 8.77 -3.79 -3.78
C ALA A 420 8.46 -3.34 -2.34
N LEU A 421 7.39 -3.88 -1.74
CA LEU A 421 7.01 -3.66 -0.34
C LEU A 421 7.59 -4.71 0.64
N GLY A 422 8.47 -5.60 0.18
CA GLY A 422 9.08 -6.64 1.01
C GLY A 422 8.18 -7.85 1.27
N ILE A 423 7.15 -8.06 0.45
CA ILE A 423 6.16 -9.13 0.60
C ILE A 423 6.30 -10.16 -0.52
N ASN A 424 6.37 -11.44 -0.16
CA ASN A 424 6.29 -12.55 -1.10
C ASN A 424 4.83 -12.96 -1.33
N VAL A 425 4.43 -13.16 -2.58
CA VAL A 425 3.08 -13.60 -2.90
C VAL A 425 3.02 -15.12 -2.91
N ILE A 426 2.08 -15.68 -2.16
CA ILE A 426 1.68 -17.09 -2.21
C ILE A 426 0.38 -17.16 -3.02
N TRP A 427 0.46 -17.74 -4.21
CA TRP A 427 -0.68 -17.84 -5.10
C TRP A 427 -1.50 -19.10 -4.82
N VAL A 428 -2.81 -18.92 -4.72
CA VAL A 428 -3.81 -19.99 -4.69
C VAL A 428 -4.68 -19.95 -5.94
N ASP A 429 -5.24 -21.06 -6.35
CA ASP A 429 -6.17 -21.12 -7.49
C ASP A 429 -7.59 -20.73 -7.08
N ASP A 430 -7.97 -21.04 -5.82
CA ASP A 430 -9.21 -20.58 -5.21
C ASP A 430 -9.01 -20.15 -3.75
N TYR A 431 -9.91 -19.26 -3.27
CA TYR A 431 -9.90 -18.82 -1.88
C TYR A 431 -10.15 -19.95 -0.89
N ASP A 432 -10.84 -21.01 -1.31
CA ASP A 432 -11.13 -22.20 -0.50
C ASP A 432 -9.89 -23.05 -0.18
N GLU A 433 -8.75 -22.79 -0.85
CA GLU A 433 -7.47 -23.42 -0.54
C GLU A 433 -6.75 -22.78 0.67
N ILE A 434 -7.05 -21.50 0.95
CA ILE A 434 -6.37 -20.72 1.99
C ILE A 434 -6.50 -21.36 3.38
N PRO A 435 -7.65 -21.85 3.84
CA PRO A 435 -7.77 -22.50 5.13
C PRO A 435 -6.82 -23.69 5.31
N ASN A 436 -6.72 -24.56 4.30
CA ASN A 436 -5.82 -25.72 4.34
C ASN A 436 -4.36 -25.31 4.35
N LEU A 437 -4.02 -24.25 3.60
CA LEU A 437 -2.65 -23.71 3.59
C LEU A 437 -2.30 -23.15 4.98
N LEU A 438 -3.18 -22.40 5.63
CA LEU A 438 -2.96 -21.90 7.00
C LEU A 438 -2.75 -23.04 7.99
N ARG A 439 -3.56 -24.12 7.92
CA ARG A 439 -3.38 -25.30 8.77
C ARG A 439 -2.03 -26.00 8.53
N SER A 440 -1.51 -25.95 7.30
CA SER A 440 -0.21 -26.57 6.95
C SER A 440 1.00 -25.78 7.46
N VAL A 441 0.84 -24.53 7.89
CA VAL A 441 1.89 -23.71 8.53
C VAL A 441 2.23 -24.23 9.94
N ARG A 442 1.29 -24.93 10.57
CA ARG A 442 1.42 -25.50 11.90
C ARG A 442 2.15 -26.84 11.89
#